data_3e62f62d0dd5ce0d9bc71110ce3fa9d1
#
_entry.id   3e62f62d0dd5ce0d9bc71110ce3fa9d1
#
_cell.length_a   1.000
_cell.length_b   1.000
_cell.length_c   1.000
_cell.angle_alpha   90.00
_cell.angle_beta   90.00
_cell.angle_gamma   90.00
#
_symmetry.space_group_name_H-M   'P 1'
#
loop_
_entity.id
_entity.type
_entity.pdbx_description
1 polymer ?
#
loop_
_entity_poly.entity_id
_entity_poly.type
_entity_poly.pdbx_seq_one_letter_code
_entity_poly.pdbx_strand_id
1 'polypeptide(L)'
;MVKGFELFKERFSEFGESFIVIGGTACDLNLSRFGGFRRTKDIDIMVLTENVSDDFASALHGFLREGGYSCYVSRDSKPHYYRFLSPENDSYPWQIEMLSHSLLPERADAPFTPISLDEGVRSLSAIVLDEEYYEYAKEHRDFSAGVPCLSTEALVAFKSSAYLNLLSDRE
;
A
#
# COMPACT_ATOMS: atom_id res chain seq x y z
N MET A 1 5.37 14.66 -7.47
CA MET A 1 4.22 14.06 -6.77
C MET A 1 3.54 13.07 -7.69
N VAL A 2 3.06 11.95 -7.19
CA VAL A 2 2.33 10.92 -7.95
C VAL A 2 1.03 11.50 -8.51
N LYS A 3 0.71 11.22 -9.77
CA LYS A 3 -0.55 11.59 -10.37
C LYS A 3 -1.71 10.94 -9.60
N GLY A 4 -2.75 11.71 -9.30
CA GLY A 4 -3.90 11.24 -8.53
C GLY A 4 -3.69 11.13 -7.01
N PHE A 5 -2.50 11.50 -6.49
CA PHE A 5 -2.25 11.44 -5.06
C PHE A 5 -3.15 12.39 -4.26
N GLU A 6 -3.40 13.60 -4.75
CA GLU A 6 -4.31 14.54 -4.05
C GLU A 6 -5.75 13.97 -3.97
N LEU A 7 -6.21 13.29 -5.01
CA LEU A 7 -7.51 12.61 -5.00
C LEU A 7 -7.55 11.46 -3.97
N PHE A 8 -6.46 10.69 -3.91
CA PHE A 8 -6.29 9.64 -2.88
C PHE A 8 -6.29 10.25 -1.47
N LYS A 9 -5.51 11.30 -1.25
CA LYS A 9 -5.42 12.01 0.01
C LYS A 9 -6.78 12.57 0.46
N GLU A 10 -7.52 13.23 -0.42
CA GLU A 10 -8.85 13.74 -0.13
C GLU A 10 -9.81 12.64 0.33
N ARG A 11 -9.78 11.48 -0.33
CA ARG A 11 -10.63 10.33 -0.01
C ARG A 11 -10.25 9.65 1.31
N PHE A 12 -8.95 9.59 1.65
CA PHE A 12 -8.44 8.73 2.72
C PHE A 12 -7.86 9.47 3.94
N SER A 13 -7.83 10.80 3.95
CA SER A 13 -7.26 11.59 5.05
C SER A 13 -7.90 11.31 6.42
N GLU A 14 -9.19 10.99 6.46
CA GLU A 14 -9.91 10.64 7.70
C GLU A 14 -9.67 9.20 8.19
N PHE A 15 -9.07 8.34 7.36
CA PHE A 15 -8.76 6.95 7.68
C PHE A 15 -7.30 6.74 8.07
N GLY A 16 -6.62 7.76 8.60
CA GLY A 16 -5.17 7.72 8.87
C GLY A 16 -4.71 6.66 9.86
N GLU A 17 -5.61 6.03 10.61
CA GLU A 17 -5.29 4.90 11.47
C GLU A 17 -5.38 3.54 10.76
N SER A 18 -5.92 3.49 9.54
CA SER A 18 -6.16 2.24 8.82
C SER A 18 -5.07 1.87 7.82
N PHE A 19 -4.16 2.80 7.49
CA PHE A 19 -3.10 2.56 6.52
C PHE A 19 -1.87 3.44 6.72
N ILE A 20 -0.78 3.10 6.04
CA ILE A 20 0.45 3.92 5.94
C ILE A 20 0.89 3.90 4.47
N VAL A 21 1.13 5.08 3.88
CA VAL A 21 1.76 5.18 2.56
C VAL A 21 3.24 4.81 2.69
N ILE A 22 3.69 3.91 1.84
CA ILE A 22 5.07 3.39 1.84
C ILE A 22 5.73 3.59 0.46
N GLY A 23 6.85 2.96 0.25
CA GLY A 23 7.48 2.83 -1.07
C GLY A 23 7.93 4.14 -1.70
N GLY A 24 7.74 4.22 -3.02
CA GLY A 24 8.18 5.36 -3.83
C GLY A 24 7.41 6.64 -3.54
N THR A 25 6.12 6.51 -3.27
CA THR A 25 5.25 7.66 -2.94
C THR A 25 5.63 8.28 -1.61
N ALA A 26 5.91 7.50 -0.57
CA ALA A 26 6.40 8.04 0.70
C ALA A 26 7.76 8.74 0.53
N CYS A 27 8.65 8.23 -0.33
CA CYS A 27 9.88 8.94 -0.68
C CYS A 27 9.61 10.28 -1.35
N ASP A 28 8.69 10.34 -2.31
CA ASP A 28 8.34 11.58 -3.00
C ASP A 28 7.75 12.62 -2.03
N LEU A 29 6.89 12.19 -1.11
CA LEU A 29 6.30 13.05 -0.09
C LEU A 29 7.34 13.65 0.87
N ASN A 30 8.24 12.84 1.39
CA ASN A 30 9.21 13.26 2.41
C ASN A 30 10.42 13.99 1.81
N LEU A 31 10.86 13.63 0.62
CA LEU A 31 12.16 13.99 0.08
C LEU A 31 12.11 14.84 -1.18
N SER A 32 10.92 15.13 -1.73
CA SER A 32 10.75 15.92 -2.97
C SER A 32 11.45 17.29 -2.92
N ARG A 33 11.51 17.92 -1.73
CA ARG A 33 12.20 19.20 -1.52
C ARG A 33 13.71 19.15 -1.78
N PHE A 34 14.32 17.97 -1.74
CA PHE A 34 15.75 17.78 -1.98
C PHE A 34 16.08 17.53 -3.45
N GLY A 35 15.07 17.26 -4.29
CA GLY A 35 15.24 16.94 -5.70
C GLY A 35 15.90 15.58 -5.97
N GLY A 36 15.97 15.19 -7.24
CA GLY A 36 16.77 14.04 -7.65
C GLY A 36 16.11 12.67 -7.50
N PHE A 37 14.87 12.56 -7.03
CA PHE A 37 14.19 11.28 -6.91
C PHE A 37 13.52 10.86 -8.23
N ARG A 38 13.60 9.56 -8.53
CA ARG A 38 12.83 8.96 -9.60
C ARG A 38 11.34 9.12 -9.30
N ARG A 39 10.60 9.70 -10.23
CA ARG A 39 9.14 9.77 -10.13
C ARG A 39 8.54 8.37 -10.08
N THR A 40 7.71 8.12 -9.09
CA THR A 40 6.85 6.93 -9.06
C THR A 40 5.49 7.24 -9.68
N LYS A 41 4.77 6.21 -10.09
CA LYS A 41 3.40 6.30 -10.62
C LYS A 41 2.41 5.56 -9.73
N ASP A 42 2.93 4.84 -8.75
CA ASP A 42 2.24 3.86 -7.96
C ASP A 42 2.06 4.39 -6.55
N ILE A 43 0.94 4.09 -5.92
CA ILE A 43 0.71 4.28 -4.49
C ILE A 43 0.75 2.90 -3.84
N ASP A 44 1.77 2.69 -3.01
CA ASP A 44 1.90 1.51 -2.19
C ASP A 44 1.42 1.85 -0.78
N ILE A 45 0.49 1.08 -0.24
CA ILE A 45 -0.02 1.26 1.12
C ILE A 45 0.18 -0.01 1.94
N MET A 46 0.58 0.18 3.18
CA MET A 46 0.52 -0.86 4.20
C MET A 46 -0.80 -0.69 4.94
N VAL A 47 -1.67 -1.68 4.87
CA VAL A 47 -2.98 -1.68 5.54
C VAL A 47 -2.81 -2.20 6.96
N LEU A 48 -3.28 -1.42 7.94
CA LEU A 48 -3.29 -1.76 9.35
C LEU A 48 -4.57 -2.55 9.64
N THR A 49 -4.53 -3.85 9.44
CA THR A 49 -5.71 -4.72 9.44
C THR A 49 -6.49 -4.72 10.74
N GLU A 50 -5.82 -4.47 11.86
CA GLU A 50 -6.45 -4.30 13.17
C GLU A 50 -7.30 -3.03 13.29
N ASN A 51 -7.10 -2.06 12.39
CA ASN A 51 -7.79 -0.77 12.38
C ASN A 51 -8.69 -0.57 11.13
N VAL A 52 -8.88 -1.61 10.33
CA VAL A 52 -9.77 -1.55 9.17
C VAL A 52 -11.22 -1.48 9.64
N SER A 53 -11.90 -0.39 9.26
CA SER A 53 -13.35 -0.24 9.43
C SER A 53 -14.09 -0.58 8.12
N ASP A 54 -15.39 -0.85 8.23
CA ASP A 54 -16.25 -1.05 7.06
C ASP A 54 -16.30 0.21 6.18
N ASP A 55 -16.19 1.40 6.79
CA ASP A 55 -16.16 2.67 6.07
C ASP A 55 -14.87 2.81 5.25
N PHE A 56 -13.71 2.46 5.83
CA PHE A 56 -12.45 2.43 5.09
C PHE A 56 -12.49 1.45 3.92
N ALA A 57 -12.97 0.24 4.17
CA ALA A 57 -13.07 -0.79 3.15
C ALA A 57 -14.04 -0.37 2.02
N SER A 58 -15.18 0.24 2.37
CA SER A 58 -16.14 0.78 1.42
C SER A 58 -15.57 1.95 0.61
N ALA A 59 -14.82 2.85 1.26
CA ALA A 59 -14.14 3.96 0.60
C ALA A 59 -13.10 3.45 -0.40
N LEU A 60 -12.33 2.40 -0.04
CA LEU A 60 -11.33 1.78 -0.92
C LEU A 60 -11.99 1.11 -2.13
N HIS A 61 -13.03 0.33 -1.92
CA HIS A 61 -13.83 -0.24 -3.01
C HIS A 61 -14.42 0.83 -3.93
N GLY A 62 -14.97 1.90 -3.34
CA GLY A 62 -15.51 3.03 -4.08
C GLY A 62 -14.44 3.69 -4.95
N PHE A 63 -13.27 3.96 -4.38
CA PHE A 63 -12.15 4.57 -5.07
C PHE A 63 -11.65 3.73 -6.26
N LEU A 64 -11.49 2.42 -6.06
CA LEU A 64 -11.06 1.50 -7.10
C LEU A 64 -12.08 1.41 -8.24
N ARG A 65 -13.37 1.38 -7.92
CA ARG A 65 -14.46 1.34 -8.89
C ARG A 65 -14.60 2.65 -9.67
N GLU A 66 -14.55 3.79 -9.00
CA GLU A 66 -14.63 5.12 -9.62
C GLU A 66 -13.45 5.40 -10.55
N GLY A 67 -12.27 4.88 -10.20
CA GLY A 67 -11.09 4.92 -11.04
C GLY A 67 -11.16 3.98 -12.24
N GLY A 68 -12.05 2.98 -12.22
CA GLY A 68 -12.12 1.96 -13.28
C GLY A 68 -10.88 1.07 -13.30
N TYR A 69 -10.36 0.70 -12.12
CA TYR A 69 -9.16 -0.13 -12.04
C TYR A 69 -9.39 -1.57 -12.46
N SER A 70 -8.39 -2.14 -13.11
CA SER A 70 -8.29 -3.58 -13.36
C SER A 70 -7.46 -4.26 -12.27
N CYS A 71 -7.92 -5.43 -11.79
CA CYS A 71 -7.08 -6.28 -10.95
C CYS A 71 -5.88 -6.79 -11.74
N TYR A 72 -4.72 -6.86 -11.10
CA TYR A 72 -3.61 -7.60 -11.67
C TYR A 72 -3.96 -9.08 -11.82
N VAL A 73 -3.72 -9.63 -13.00
CA VAL A 73 -3.91 -11.06 -13.29
C VAL A 73 -2.54 -11.69 -13.52
N SER A 74 -2.21 -12.71 -12.72
CA SER A 74 -0.94 -13.43 -12.88
C SER A 74 -0.92 -14.27 -14.18
N ARG A 75 0.25 -14.80 -14.51
CA ARG A 75 0.40 -15.72 -15.66
C ARG A 75 -0.51 -16.94 -15.59
N ASP A 76 -0.91 -17.35 -14.39
CA ASP A 76 -1.83 -18.46 -14.12
C ASP A 76 -3.31 -18.06 -14.24
N SER A 77 -3.60 -16.87 -14.79
CA SER A 77 -4.94 -16.30 -14.98
C SER A 77 -5.74 -16.13 -13.69
N LYS A 78 -5.04 -15.99 -12.54
CA LYS A 78 -5.67 -15.72 -11.24
C LYS A 78 -5.64 -14.23 -10.95
N PRO A 79 -6.78 -13.61 -10.57
CA PRO A 79 -6.81 -12.23 -10.13
C PRO A 79 -6.13 -12.09 -8.76
N HIS A 80 -5.34 -11.03 -8.60
CA HIS A 80 -4.68 -10.67 -7.36
C HIS A 80 -5.30 -9.39 -6.81
N TYR A 81 -6.17 -9.52 -5.84
CA TYR A 81 -6.95 -8.45 -5.23
C TYR A 81 -6.15 -7.54 -4.28
N TYR A 82 -4.83 -7.49 -4.42
CA TYR A 82 -3.91 -6.59 -3.72
C TYR A 82 -3.23 -5.57 -4.64
N ARG A 83 -3.32 -5.76 -5.96
CA ARG A 83 -2.71 -4.87 -6.95
C ARG A 83 -3.71 -4.50 -8.03
N PHE A 84 -3.98 -3.21 -8.14
CA PHE A 84 -4.94 -2.62 -9.05
C PHE A 84 -4.21 -1.68 -10.00
N LEU A 85 -4.45 -1.85 -11.28
CA LEU A 85 -3.67 -1.23 -12.36
C LEU A 85 -4.57 -0.52 -13.35
N SER A 86 -3.94 0.40 -14.12
CA SER A 86 -4.50 0.95 -15.35
C SER A 86 -5.92 1.48 -15.19
N PRO A 87 -6.11 2.51 -14.36
CA PRO A 87 -7.42 3.11 -14.20
C PRO A 87 -7.94 3.66 -15.55
N GLU A 88 -9.23 3.50 -15.80
CA GLU A 88 -9.90 4.12 -16.96
C GLU A 88 -9.95 5.64 -16.83
N ASN A 89 -10.04 6.13 -15.59
CA ASN A 89 -10.01 7.55 -15.28
C ASN A 89 -8.57 8.01 -15.06
N ASP A 90 -8.07 8.76 -16.02
CA ASP A 90 -6.71 9.30 -16.02
C ASP A 90 -6.36 10.23 -14.86
N SER A 91 -7.33 10.67 -14.06
CA SER A 91 -7.08 11.49 -12.85
C SER A 91 -6.60 10.66 -11.67
N TYR A 92 -6.75 9.33 -11.73
CA TYR A 92 -6.36 8.41 -10.65
C TYR A 92 -4.89 7.97 -10.76
N PRO A 93 -4.29 7.48 -9.65
CA PRO A 93 -2.96 6.87 -9.66
C PRO A 93 -2.89 5.68 -10.63
N TRP A 94 -1.75 5.48 -11.27
CA TRP A 94 -1.58 4.38 -12.22
C TRP A 94 -1.74 3.00 -11.60
N GLN A 95 -1.27 2.84 -10.36
CA GLN A 95 -1.36 1.60 -9.61
C GLN A 95 -1.62 1.89 -8.14
N ILE A 96 -2.37 1.00 -7.51
CA ILE A 96 -2.48 0.89 -6.05
C ILE A 96 -2.10 -0.52 -5.67
N GLU A 97 -1.19 -0.65 -4.72
CA GLU A 97 -0.75 -1.93 -4.16
C GLU A 97 -0.91 -1.94 -2.64
N MET A 98 -1.40 -3.06 -2.12
CA MET A 98 -1.68 -3.24 -0.70
C MET A 98 -0.79 -4.31 -0.09
N LEU A 99 -0.15 -3.96 1.02
CA LEU A 99 0.67 -4.84 1.84
C LEU A 99 0.08 -4.85 3.26
N SER A 100 0.28 -5.93 4.01
CA SER A 100 -0.13 -6.03 5.42
C SER A 100 0.58 -7.19 6.10
N HIS A 101 0.28 -7.44 7.38
CA HIS A 101 0.63 -8.69 8.04
C HIS A 101 -0.49 -9.72 7.94
N SER A 102 -0.21 -10.97 8.32
CA SER A 102 -1.23 -12.02 8.26
C SER A 102 -2.24 -11.89 9.40
N LEU A 103 -3.53 -11.80 9.06
CA LEU A 103 -4.62 -11.86 10.04
C LEU A 103 -4.87 -13.27 10.60
N LEU A 104 -4.33 -14.29 9.93
CA LEU A 104 -4.58 -15.70 10.26
C LEU A 104 -3.24 -16.35 10.61
N PRO A 105 -2.92 -16.51 11.91
CA PRO A 105 -1.64 -17.07 12.36
C PRO A 105 -1.33 -18.44 11.74
N GLU A 106 -2.36 -19.26 11.50
CA GLU A 106 -2.23 -20.57 10.83
C GLU A 106 -1.89 -20.45 9.33
N ARG A 107 -1.92 -19.24 8.76
CA ARG A 107 -1.57 -18.92 7.38
C ARG A 107 -0.45 -17.90 7.28
N ALA A 108 0.37 -17.76 8.31
CA ALA A 108 1.48 -16.82 8.33
C ALA A 108 2.44 -17.00 7.13
N ASP A 109 2.58 -18.24 6.63
CA ASP A 109 3.38 -18.55 5.44
C ASP A 109 2.66 -18.29 4.11
N ALA A 110 1.38 -17.87 4.14
CA ALA A 110 0.65 -17.54 2.92
C ALA A 110 1.11 -16.19 2.37
N PRO A 111 1.35 -16.06 1.05
CA PRO A 111 1.84 -14.81 0.46
C PRO A 111 0.80 -13.67 0.48
N PHE A 112 -0.45 -13.97 0.80
CA PHE A 112 -1.55 -12.99 0.79
C PHE A 112 -2.47 -13.19 1.99
N THR A 113 -2.94 -12.09 2.56
CA THR A 113 -3.93 -12.07 3.64
C THR A 113 -5.15 -11.23 3.23
N PRO A 114 -6.38 -11.59 3.62
CA PRO A 114 -7.52 -10.69 3.45
C PRO A 114 -7.31 -9.44 4.32
N ILE A 115 -7.74 -8.27 3.86
CA ILE A 115 -7.68 -7.04 4.67
C ILE A 115 -8.88 -6.87 5.60
N SER A 116 -9.93 -7.66 5.41
CA SER A 116 -11.06 -7.77 6.32
C SER A 116 -11.59 -9.21 6.32
N LEU A 117 -12.10 -9.66 7.46
CA LEU A 117 -12.80 -10.95 7.59
C LEU A 117 -14.30 -10.83 7.32
N ASP A 118 -14.82 -9.61 7.14
CA ASP A 118 -16.20 -9.37 6.76
C ASP A 118 -16.50 -9.92 5.35
N GLU A 119 -17.64 -10.61 5.21
CA GLU A 119 -18.04 -11.23 3.93
C GLU A 119 -18.22 -10.21 2.79
N GLY A 120 -18.64 -8.99 3.11
CA GLY A 120 -18.82 -7.91 2.14
C GLY A 120 -17.52 -7.38 1.52
N VAL A 121 -16.38 -7.62 2.16
CA VAL A 121 -15.08 -7.03 1.81
C VAL A 121 -14.00 -8.08 1.50
N ARG A 122 -14.34 -9.36 1.52
CA ARG A 122 -13.39 -10.48 1.27
C ARG A 122 -12.70 -10.45 -0.09
N SER A 123 -13.13 -9.60 -1.01
CA SER A 123 -12.50 -9.46 -2.33
C SER A 123 -11.21 -8.64 -2.31
N LEU A 124 -10.88 -7.99 -1.19
CA LEU A 124 -9.62 -7.25 -1.05
C LEU A 124 -8.63 -8.09 -0.24
N SER A 125 -7.39 -8.12 -0.70
CA SER A 125 -6.27 -8.80 -0.03
C SER A 125 -5.04 -7.90 -0.01
N ALA A 126 -4.03 -8.30 0.76
CA ALA A 126 -2.74 -7.62 0.81
C ALA A 126 -1.60 -8.65 0.71
N ILE A 127 -0.43 -8.21 0.25
CA ILE A 127 0.79 -9.00 0.32
C ILE A 127 1.22 -9.08 1.78
N VAL A 128 1.55 -10.29 2.24
CA VAL A 128 2.02 -10.48 3.62
C VAL A 128 3.45 -9.94 3.75
N LEU A 129 3.62 -9.05 4.73
CA LEU A 129 4.91 -8.55 5.19
C LEU A 129 5.36 -9.38 6.40
N ASP A 130 6.67 -9.39 6.61
CA ASP A 130 7.25 -9.84 7.87
C ASP A 130 6.74 -8.98 9.04
N GLU A 131 6.47 -9.60 10.21
CA GLU A 131 5.90 -8.94 11.38
C GLU A 131 6.81 -7.82 11.91
N GLU A 132 8.12 -8.02 11.89
CA GLU A 132 9.08 -7.01 12.36
C GLU A 132 9.02 -5.76 11.48
N TYR A 133 8.89 -5.92 10.15
CA TYR A 133 8.71 -4.78 9.23
C TYR A 133 7.38 -4.07 9.43
N TYR A 134 6.33 -4.83 9.67
CA TYR A 134 4.99 -4.28 9.89
C TYR A 134 4.96 -3.41 11.15
N GLU A 135 5.42 -3.94 12.29
CA GLU A 135 5.46 -3.20 13.56
C GLU A 135 6.40 -1.99 13.49
N TYR A 136 7.57 -2.16 12.88
CA TYR A 136 8.50 -1.05 12.68
C TYR A 136 7.88 0.09 11.86
N ALA A 137 7.13 -0.21 10.81
CA ALA A 137 6.46 0.79 10.00
C ALA A 137 5.37 1.55 10.80
N LYS A 138 4.62 0.86 11.65
CA LYS A 138 3.61 1.47 12.54
C LYS A 138 4.22 2.48 13.50
N GLU A 139 5.36 2.13 14.09
CA GLU A 139 6.07 3.00 15.05
C GLU A 139 6.70 4.23 14.38
N HIS A 140 7.07 4.14 13.11
CA HIS A 140 7.82 5.16 12.37
C HIS A 140 7.01 5.83 11.27
N ARG A 141 5.72 6.05 11.50
CA ARG A 141 4.84 6.80 10.59
C ARG A 141 4.87 8.30 10.88
N ASP A 142 4.72 9.10 9.82
CA ASP A 142 4.66 10.56 9.84
C ASP A 142 3.36 11.02 9.16
N PHE A 143 2.71 12.02 9.72
CA PHE A 143 1.45 12.61 9.22
C PHE A 143 1.64 13.96 8.53
N SER A 144 2.87 14.42 8.35
CA SER A 144 3.16 15.76 7.80
C SER A 144 2.64 15.97 6.38
N ALA A 145 2.45 14.89 5.61
CA ALA A 145 1.90 14.93 4.26
C ALA A 145 0.36 15.03 4.20
N GLY A 146 -0.33 15.00 5.35
CA GLY A 146 -1.79 15.00 5.46
C GLY A 146 -2.44 13.62 5.30
N VAL A 147 -1.63 12.57 5.11
CA VAL A 147 -1.93 11.17 5.29
C VAL A 147 -0.74 10.51 5.98
N PRO A 148 -0.94 9.39 6.70
CA PRO A 148 0.19 8.69 7.31
C PRO A 148 1.12 8.14 6.22
N CYS A 149 2.39 8.45 6.34
CA CYS A 149 3.43 7.89 5.48
C CYS A 149 4.63 7.42 6.30
N LEU A 150 5.39 6.50 5.75
CA LEU A 150 6.60 6.00 6.38
C LEU A 150 7.62 7.13 6.54
N SER A 151 8.21 7.29 7.73
CA SER A 151 9.22 8.33 7.98
C SER A 151 10.46 8.17 7.10
N THR A 152 11.25 9.23 6.97
CA THR A 152 12.48 9.18 6.16
C THR A 152 13.46 8.11 6.65
N GLU A 153 13.60 7.97 7.98
CA GLU A 153 14.48 6.99 8.61
C GLU A 153 14.04 5.57 8.29
N ALA A 154 12.74 5.30 8.43
CA ALA A 154 12.19 3.99 8.12
C ALA A 154 12.27 3.68 6.62
N LEU A 155 12.08 4.66 5.74
CA LEU A 155 12.27 4.47 4.30
C LEU A 155 13.70 4.03 3.94
N VAL A 156 14.71 4.57 4.61
CA VAL A 156 16.10 4.13 4.42
C VAL A 156 16.27 2.68 4.84
N ALA A 157 15.75 2.28 6.01
CA ALA A 157 15.80 0.91 6.49
C ALA A 157 15.12 -0.07 5.52
N PHE A 158 13.88 0.22 5.09
CA PHE A 158 13.11 -0.62 4.15
C PHE A 158 13.81 -0.78 2.80
N LYS A 159 14.32 0.33 2.24
CA LYS A 159 15.02 0.27 0.93
C LYS A 159 16.35 -0.46 1.02
N SER A 160 17.08 -0.33 2.12
CA SER A 160 18.33 -1.04 2.35
C SER A 160 18.08 -2.55 2.46
N SER A 161 17.07 -2.96 3.20
CA SER A 161 16.69 -4.37 3.32
C SER A 161 16.24 -4.96 1.98
N ALA A 162 15.37 -4.26 1.25
CA ALA A 162 14.95 -4.70 -0.08
C ALA A 162 16.12 -4.83 -1.05
N TYR A 163 17.11 -3.94 -0.98
CA TYR A 163 18.31 -4.03 -1.80
C TYR A 163 19.16 -5.24 -1.44
N LEU A 164 19.36 -5.52 -0.15
CA LEU A 164 20.13 -6.69 0.32
C LEU A 164 19.46 -8.01 -0.11
N ASN A 165 18.13 -8.10 0.02
CA ASN A 165 17.38 -9.28 -0.42
C ASN A 165 17.54 -9.51 -1.94
N LEU A 166 17.48 -8.44 -2.75
CA LEU A 166 17.71 -8.54 -4.20
C LEU A 166 19.14 -8.96 -4.58
N LEU A 167 20.12 -8.74 -3.72
CA LEU A 167 21.49 -9.24 -3.94
C LEU A 167 21.60 -10.73 -3.63
N SER A 168 20.96 -11.19 -2.52
CA SER A 168 20.98 -12.60 -2.13
C SER A 168 20.25 -13.52 -3.13
N ASP A 169 19.21 -13.01 -3.80
CA ASP A 169 18.46 -13.78 -4.81
C ASP A 169 19.22 -13.94 -6.15
N ARG A 170 20.39 -13.32 -6.30
CA ARG A 170 21.21 -13.37 -7.51
C ARG A 170 22.43 -14.32 -7.39
N GLU A 171 22.65 -14.87 -6.20
CA GLU A 171 23.67 -15.91 -5.94
C GLU A 171 23.08 -17.32 -6.01
#